data_28ef44acdab4b6f290aef5cb9d700349
#
_entry.id   28ef44acdab4b6f290aef5cb9d700349
#
_cell.length_a   1.000
_cell.length_b   1.000
_cell.length_c   1.000
_cell.angle_alpha   90.00
_cell.angle_beta   90.00
_cell.angle_gamma   90.00
#
_symmetry.space_group_name_H-M   'P 1'
#
loop_
_entity.id
_entity.type
_entity.pdbx_description
1 polymer ?
#
loop_
_entity_poly.entity_id
_entity_poly.type
_entity_poly.pdbx_seq_one_letter_code
_entity_poly.pdbx_strand_id
1 'polypeptide(L)'
;NIVWGATTDKTSMTWRAALGERPDGSLVYVIGEYLSATGLADTLVGAGVEQAMVLDMNQWWAAAFYFNHKKSGKIKCHALEPAIQGDCNRFLRDYKRDSFQILSRPQAQ
;
A
#
# COMPACT_ATOMS: atom_id res chain seq x y z
N ASN A 1 -20.33 20.48 -9.65
CA ASN A 1 -19.78 19.75 -8.49
C ASN A 1 -18.71 18.78 -8.92
N ILE A 2 -17.47 19.20 -8.75
CA ILE A 2 -16.37 18.28 -8.92
C ILE A 2 -16.29 17.45 -7.64
N VAL A 3 -16.78 16.23 -7.71
CA VAL A 3 -16.56 15.28 -6.64
C VAL A 3 -15.08 14.89 -6.68
N TRP A 4 -14.42 14.98 -5.55
CA TRP A 4 -13.04 14.63 -5.46
C TRP A 4 -12.83 13.18 -5.95
N GLY A 5 -11.94 12.99 -6.91
CA GLY A 5 -11.74 11.68 -7.54
C GLY A 5 -12.78 11.33 -8.62
N ALA A 6 -13.69 12.24 -8.98
CA ALA A 6 -14.70 11.97 -10.00
C ALA A 6 -14.12 11.73 -11.39
N THR A 7 -12.92 12.23 -11.64
CA THR A 7 -12.19 11.97 -12.88
C THR A 7 -11.56 10.58 -12.92
N THR A 8 -11.55 9.89 -11.79
CA THR A 8 -11.01 8.53 -11.72
C THR A 8 -12.06 7.58 -12.27
N ASP A 9 -11.75 6.95 -13.36
CA ASP A 9 -12.65 5.98 -13.99
C ASP A 9 -12.87 4.80 -13.05
N LYS A 10 -14.09 4.66 -12.55
CA LYS A 10 -14.45 3.59 -11.61
C LYS A 10 -14.41 2.21 -12.25
N THR A 11 -14.48 2.14 -13.57
CA THR A 11 -14.49 0.88 -14.30
C THR A 11 -13.13 0.51 -14.87
N SER A 12 -12.18 1.45 -14.83
CA SER A 12 -10.84 1.19 -15.34
C SER A 12 -10.14 0.11 -14.54
N MET A 13 -9.62 -0.88 -15.24
CA MET A 13 -8.88 -2.00 -14.64
C MET A 13 -7.39 -1.66 -14.67
N THR A 14 -6.81 -1.44 -13.51
CA THR A 14 -5.40 -1.05 -13.38
C THR A 14 -4.83 -1.54 -12.07
N TRP A 15 -3.55 -1.30 -11.85
CA TRP A 15 -2.96 -1.45 -10.53
C TRP A 15 -3.62 -0.48 -9.56
N ARG A 16 -4.03 -0.99 -8.42
CA ARG A 16 -4.65 -0.19 -7.35
C ARG A 16 -4.12 -0.64 -6.01
N ALA A 17 -4.09 0.29 -5.09
CA ALA A 17 -3.67 0.03 -3.72
C ALA A 17 -4.56 0.79 -2.74
N ALA A 18 -4.67 0.25 -1.54
CA ALA A 18 -5.40 0.89 -0.46
C ALA A 18 -4.82 0.47 0.89
N LEU A 19 -4.96 1.35 1.85
CA LEU A 19 -4.64 1.08 3.25
C LEU A 19 -5.92 1.18 4.05
N GLY A 20 -6.24 0.14 4.80
CA GLY A 20 -7.45 0.07 5.59
C GLY A 20 -7.19 -0.31 7.03
N GLU A 21 -8.21 -0.12 7.85
CA GLU A 21 -8.17 -0.42 9.27
C GLU A 21 -9.36 -1.29 9.64
N ARG A 22 -9.11 -2.36 10.39
CA ARG A 22 -10.15 -3.20 10.97
C ARG A 22 -10.61 -2.62 12.30
N PRO A 23 -11.80 -3.04 12.80
CA PRO A 23 -12.30 -2.57 14.11
C PRO A 23 -11.34 -2.78 15.26
N ASP A 24 -10.49 -3.79 15.21
CA ASP A 24 -9.50 -4.08 16.26
C ASP A 24 -8.23 -3.21 16.15
N GLY A 25 -8.17 -2.29 15.17
CA GLY A 25 -7.03 -1.42 14.94
C GLY A 25 -5.94 -2.02 14.05
N SER A 26 -6.10 -3.26 13.61
CA SER A 26 -5.12 -3.85 12.70
C SER A 26 -5.21 -3.21 11.31
N LEU A 27 -4.05 -3.02 10.67
CA LEU A 27 -3.97 -2.41 9.36
C LEU A 27 -3.93 -3.49 8.28
N VAL A 28 -4.58 -3.18 7.16
CA VAL A 28 -4.58 -4.03 5.98
C VAL A 28 -4.12 -3.19 4.79
N TYR A 29 -3.11 -3.65 4.11
CA TYR A 29 -2.68 -3.06 2.85
C TYR A 29 -3.06 -4.02 1.72
N VAL A 30 -3.71 -3.47 0.71
CA VAL A 30 -4.10 -4.22 -0.49
C VAL A 30 -3.42 -3.60 -1.69
N ILE A 31 -2.79 -4.42 -2.49
CA ILE A 31 -2.26 -4.04 -3.80
C ILE A 31 -2.60 -5.16 -4.77
N GLY A 32 -3.04 -4.78 -5.96
CA GLY A 32 -3.37 -5.77 -6.97
C GLY A 32 -3.36 -5.20 -8.36
N GLU A 33 -3.08 -6.09 -9.30
CA GLU A 33 -3.14 -5.82 -10.72
C GLU A 33 -4.57 -6.01 -11.24
N TYR A 34 -4.93 -5.21 -12.23
CA TYR A 34 -6.19 -5.39 -12.93
C TYR A 34 -7.41 -5.32 -12.02
N LEU A 35 -7.43 -4.31 -11.17
CA LEU A 35 -8.53 -4.06 -10.24
C LEU A 35 -9.33 -2.84 -10.66
N SER A 36 -10.64 -2.95 -10.59
CA SER A 36 -11.54 -1.78 -10.61
C SER A 36 -11.61 -1.18 -9.20
N ALA A 37 -12.15 0.04 -9.11
CA ALA A 37 -12.39 0.65 -7.81
C ALA A 37 -13.34 -0.20 -6.96
N THR A 38 -14.38 -0.76 -7.58
CA THR A 38 -15.33 -1.65 -6.90
C THR A 38 -14.65 -2.94 -6.43
N GLY A 39 -13.81 -3.54 -7.28
CA GLY A 39 -13.07 -4.75 -6.92
C GLY A 39 -12.14 -4.52 -5.73
N LEU A 40 -11.48 -3.36 -5.68
CA LEU A 40 -10.65 -2.99 -4.53
C LEU A 40 -11.49 -2.86 -3.26
N ALA A 41 -12.63 -2.18 -3.37
CA ALA A 41 -13.54 -2.00 -2.23
C ALA A 41 -14.06 -3.35 -1.72
N ASP A 42 -14.45 -4.24 -2.62
CA ASP A 42 -14.94 -5.58 -2.25
C ASP A 42 -13.85 -6.40 -1.53
N THR A 43 -12.62 -6.28 -2.00
CA THR A 43 -11.48 -6.95 -1.36
C THR A 43 -11.27 -6.44 0.07
N LEU A 44 -11.36 -5.13 0.27
CA LEU A 44 -11.22 -4.53 1.60
C LEU A 44 -12.34 -4.99 2.54
N VAL A 45 -13.57 -5.00 2.05
CA VAL A 45 -14.72 -5.49 2.84
C VAL A 45 -14.50 -6.96 3.22
N GLY A 46 -14.09 -7.78 2.25
CA GLY A 46 -13.81 -9.19 2.50
C GLY A 46 -12.69 -9.42 3.52
N ALA A 47 -11.77 -8.47 3.64
CA ALA A 47 -10.69 -8.51 4.63
C ALA A 47 -11.09 -7.97 6.00
N GLY A 48 -12.35 -7.58 6.18
CA GLY A 48 -12.86 -7.07 7.47
C GLY A 48 -12.51 -5.62 7.75
N VAL A 49 -12.15 -4.85 6.72
CA VAL A 49 -11.79 -3.45 6.85
C VAL A 49 -13.05 -2.62 7.07
N GLU A 50 -13.01 -1.73 8.06
CA GLU A 50 -14.11 -0.84 8.38
C GLU A 50 -13.98 0.51 7.69
N GLN A 51 -12.75 1.03 7.61
CA GLN A 51 -12.46 2.27 6.90
C GLN A 51 -11.15 2.15 6.16
N ALA A 52 -11.08 2.79 5.01
CA ALA A 52 -9.90 2.69 4.16
C ALA A 52 -9.72 3.96 3.34
N MET A 53 -8.49 4.15 2.88
CA MET A 53 -8.18 5.17 1.89
C MET A 53 -7.51 4.54 0.68
N VAL A 54 -7.89 5.04 -0.49
CA VAL A 54 -7.26 4.63 -1.74
C VAL A 54 -5.91 5.33 -1.83
N LEU A 55 -4.90 4.58 -2.23
CA LEU A 55 -3.57 5.08 -2.47
C LEU A 55 -3.32 5.19 -3.98
N ASP A 56 -2.05 5.24 -4.37
CA ASP A 56 -1.69 5.43 -5.76
C ASP A 56 -2.22 4.32 -6.67
N MET A 57 -2.47 4.69 -7.91
CA MET A 57 -2.84 3.79 -8.99
C MET A 57 -1.65 3.59 -9.92
N ASN A 58 -1.73 2.58 -10.74
CA ASN A 58 -0.79 2.13 -11.77
C ASN A 58 0.52 1.53 -11.23
N GLN A 59 1.20 0.80 -12.12
CA GLN A 59 2.39 0.00 -11.78
C GLN A 59 3.62 0.83 -11.40
N TRP A 60 3.58 2.14 -11.65
CA TRP A 60 4.73 3.01 -11.38
C TRP A 60 4.71 3.57 -9.96
N TRP A 61 3.53 3.71 -9.37
CA TRP A 61 3.35 4.42 -8.11
C TRP A 61 2.84 3.55 -6.97
N ALA A 62 1.96 2.59 -7.26
CA ALA A 62 1.47 1.67 -6.25
C ALA A 62 2.62 0.76 -5.81
N ALA A 63 3.09 0.91 -4.58
CA ALA A 63 4.22 0.13 -4.11
C ALA A 63 4.18 -0.03 -2.59
N ALA A 64 4.59 -1.19 -2.13
CA ALA A 64 4.79 -1.46 -0.71
C ALA A 64 6.00 -2.36 -0.54
N PHE A 65 6.81 -2.03 0.44
CA PHE A 65 8.04 -2.76 0.72
C PHE A 65 8.13 -3.02 2.21
N TYR A 66 8.75 -4.12 2.58
CA TYR A 66 9.10 -4.38 3.97
C TYR A 66 10.61 -4.62 4.10
N PHE A 67 11.12 -4.32 5.27
CA PHE A 67 12.56 -4.32 5.52
C PHE A 67 12.89 -5.24 6.67
N ASN A 68 13.83 -6.14 6.45
CA ASN A 68 14.37 -6.98 7.50
C ASN A 68 15.71 -6.42 7.96
N HIS A 69 15.82 -6.19 9.26
CA HIS A 69 17.07 -5.74 9.87
C HIS A 69 17.84 -6.96 10.38
N LYS A 70 19.01 -7.20 9.78
CA LYS A 70 19.87 -8.28 10.19
C LYS A 70 20.72 -7.87 11.38
N LYS A 71 21.18 -8.85 12.17
CA LYS A 71 22.06 -8.62 13.32
C LYS A 71 23.35 -7.92 12.93
N SER A 72 23.80 -8.11 11.69
CA SER A 72 25.00 -7.46 11.15
C SER A 72 24.82 -5.97 10.87
N GLY A 73 23.63 -5.43 11.05
CA GLY A 73 23.27 -4.07 10.68
C GLY A 73 22.80 -3.91 9.24
N LYS A 74 22.89 -4.95 8.43
CA LYS A 74 22.39 -4.93 7.07
C LYS A 74 20.87 -4.88 7.05
N ILE A 75 20.34 -4.04 6.15
CA ILE A 75 18.90 -3.96 5.91
C ILE A 75 18.63 -4.62 4.55
N LYS A 76 17.75 -5.61 4.56
CA LYS A 76 17.29 -6.25 3.34
C LYS A 76 15.86 -5.83 3.05
N CYS A 77 15.63 -5.28 1.87
CA CYS A 77 14.30 -4.86 1.46
C CYS A 77 13.63 -5.90 0.56
N HIS A 78 12.32 -5.99 0.68
CA HIS A 78 11.50 -6.90 -0.10
C HIS A 78 10.29 -6.17 -0.65
N ALA A 79 10.03 -6.33 -1.94
CA ALA A 79 8.79 -5.84 -2.52
C ALA A 79 7.65 -6.78 -2.13
N LEU A 80 6.54 -6.21 -1.66
CA LEU A 80 5.35 -6.99 -1.36
C LEU A 80 4.80 -7.64 -2.63
N GLU A 81 4.81 -6.89 -3.74
CA GLU A 81 4.42 -7.38 -5.05
C GLU A 81 5.60 -7.21 -6.02
N PRO A 82 6.29 -8.32 -6.37
CA PRO A 82 7.50 -8.24 -7.20
C PRO A 82 7.29 -7.66 -8.60
N ALA A 83 6.06 -7.67 -9.11
CA ALA A 83 5.74 -7.10 -10.42
C ALA A 83 5.75 -5.57 -10.43
N ILE A 84 5.75 -4.94 -9.27
CA ILE A 84 5.84 -3.48 -9.15
C ILE A 84 7.25 -3.05 -9.49
N GLN A 85 7.34 -2.04 -10.34
CA GLN A 85 8.61 -1.54 -10.81
C GLN A 85 9.25 -0.60 -9.79
N GLY A 86 10.56 -0.57 -9.82
CA GLY A 86 11.36 0.32 -9.00
C GLY A 86 12.22 -0.41 -7.97
N ASP A 87 13.25 0.30 -7.55
CA ASP A 87 14.19 -0.20 -6.56
C ASP A 87 13.66 0.06 -5.15
N CYS A 88 13.47 -0.98 -4.36
CA CYS A 88 12.98 -0.84 -2.99
C CYS A 88 13.95 -0.08 -2.09
N ASN A 89 15.25 -0.08 -2.41
CA ASN A 89 16.25 0.65 -1.63
C ASN A 89 16.07 2.17 -1.69
N ARG A 90 15.26 2.67 -2.63
CA ARG A 90 14.97 4.11 -2.72
C ARG A 90 14.38 4.69 -1.43
N PHE A 91 13.73 3.88 -0.63
CA PHE A 91 13.14 4.32 0.64
C PHE A 91 14.15 4.32 1.80
N LEU A 92 15.37 3.87 1.57
CA LEU A 92 16.45 3.95 2.56
C LEU A 92 17.23 5.27 2.47
N ARG A 93 16.80 6.17 1.59
CA ARG A 93 17.41 7.49 1.37
C ARG A 93 16.29 8.50 1.11
N ASP A 94 16.64 9.77 1.06
CA ASP A 94 15.66 10.81 0.77
C ASP A 94 14.95 10.55 -0.56
N TYR A 95 13.64 10.59 -0.50
CA TYR A 95 12.79 10.32 -1.65
C TYR A 95 11.78 11.44 -1.83
N LYS A 96 11.61 11.88 -3.07
CA LYS A 96 10.85 13.10 -3.39
C LYS A 96 9.34 12.95 -3.30
N ARG A 97 8.84 11.72 -3.18
CA ARG A 97 7.40 11.47 -3.14
C ARG A 97 6.95 11.13 -1.73
N ASP A 98 5.68 11.37 -1.50
CA ASP A 98 5.06 11.04 -0.22
C ASP A 98 5.05 9.52 -0.01
N SER A 99 5.22 9.12 1.23
CA SER A 99 5.18 7.72 1.60
C SER A 99 4.69 7.59 3.04
N PHE A 100 4.20 6.39 3.36
CA PHE A 100 3.89 6.01 4.73
C PHE A 100 4.95 5.05 5.22
N GLN A 101 5.43 5.30 6.43
CA GLN A 101 6.32 4.38 7.11
C GLN A 101 5.59 3.78 8.30
N ILE A 102 5.52 2.46 8.33
CA ILE A 102 4.88 1.75 9.41
C ILE A 102 5.96 1.04 10.21
N LEU A 103 6.04 1.39 11.49
CA LEU A 103 7.01 0.81 12.40
C LEU A 103 6.28 -0.09 13.40
N SER A 104 6.88 -1.23 13.69
CA SER A 104 6.36 -2.08 14.75
C SER A 104 6.48 -1.37 16.08
N ARG A 105 5.42 -1.48 16.90
CA ARG A 105 5.47 -0.92 18.24
C ARG A 105 6.44 -1.75 19.08
N PRO A 106 7.33 -1.11 19.84
CA PRO A 106 8.17 -1.84 20.77
C PRO A 106 7.32 -2.67 21.72
N GLN A 107 7.72 -3.92 21.94
CA GLN A 107 7.01 -4.75 22.89
C GLN A 107 7.24 -4.20 24.30
N ALA A 108 6.17 -4.10 25.09
CA ALA A 108 6.27 -3.75 26.48
C ALA A 108 7.03 -4.85 27.22
N GLN A 109 8.06 -4.45 27.95
CA GLN A 109 8.81 -5.37 28.80
C GLN A 109 8.12 -5.53 30.15
#